data_2ecbc255f05eece77d0749014345c106
#
_entry.id   2ecbc255f05eece77d0749014345c106
#
_cell.length_a   1.000
_cell.length_b   1.000
_cell.length_c   1.000
_cell.angle_alpha   90.00
_cell.angle_beta   90.00
_cell.angle_gamma   90.00
#
_symmetry.space_group_name_H-M   'P 1'
#
loop_
_entity.id
_entity.type
_entity.pdbx_description
1 polymer ?
#
loop_
_entity_poly.entity_id
_entity_poly.type
_entity_poly.pdbx_seq_one_letter_code
_entity_poly.pdbx_strand_id
1 'polypeptide(L)'
;MFNDQRQVFLDNLVSGAAAHLPLVPGIKVSALRVGKQPGMALSIAREAQQAGQLQRVLERRYERAQVFDGCFVYLDTQGALVVWHALAPPGTPDKILSRMLSLADLEALDVRSGR
;
A
#
# COMPACT_ATOMS: atom_id res chain seq x y z
N MET A 1 7.88 -14.89 -14.48
CA MET A 1 6.70 -14.66 -14.99
C MET A 1 5.64 -14.33 -14.00
N PHE A 2 5.47 -15.08 -12.98
CA PHE A 2 4.39 -14.76 -12.13
C PHE A 2 4.50 -13.47 -11.39
N ASN A 3 5.62 -12.88 -11.23
CA ASN A 3 5.74 -11.65 -10.45
C ASN A 3 5.80 -10.42 -11.29
N ASP A 4 5.57 -10.57 -12.58
CA ASP A 4 5.69 -9.46 -13.49
C ASP A 4 4.62 -8.41 -13.25
N GLN A 5 3.47 -8.81 -12.72
CA GLN A 5 2.40 -7.84 -12.47
C GLN A 5 2.82 -6.76 -11.48
N ARG A 6 3.55 -7.17 -10.44
CA ARG A 6 4.04 -6.19 -9.47
C ARG A 6 5.03 -5.23 -10.12
N GLN A 7 5.96 -5.75 -10.90
CA GLN A 7 6.96 -4.92 -11.55
C GLN A 7 6.32 -3.99 -12.57
N VAL A 8 5.38 -4.49 -13.36
CA VAL A 8 4.66 -3.66 -14.33
C VAL A 8 3.92 -2.53 -13.62
N PHE A 9 3.25 -2.86 -12.51
CA PHE A 9 2.57 -1.84 -11.74
C PHE A 9 3.53 -0.76 -11.26
N LEU A 10 4.67 -1.17 -10.70
CA LEU A 10 5.63 -0.21 -10.17
C LEU A 10 6.23 0.65 -11.28
N ASP A 11 6.50 0.06 -12.44
CA ASP A 11 7.01 0.81 -13.58
C ASP A 11 5.99 1.84 -14.08
N ASN A 12 4.72 1.46 -14.15
CA ASN A 12 3.67 2.38 -14.54
C ASN A 12 3.50 3.51 -13.54
N LEU A 13 3.65 3.17 -12.27
CA LEU A 13 3.53 4.15 -11.21
C LEU A 13 4.60 5.23 -11.35
N VAL A 14 5.84 4.81 -11.61
CA VAL A 14 6.96 5.72 -11.76
C VAL A 14 6.78 6.61 -13.00
N SER A 15 6.24 6.06 -14.06
CA SER A 15 6.03 6.82 -15.30
C SER A 15 4.84 7.76 -15.22
N GLY A 16 4.06 7.71 -14.14
CA GLY A 16 2.89 8.58 -14.00
C GLY A 16 1.62 8.04 -14.61
N ALA A 17 1.65 6.82 -15.13
CA ALA A 17 0.47 6.21 -15.71
C ALA A 17 -0.50 5.77 -14.60
N ALA A 18 -1.79 5.81 -14.92
CA ALA A 18 -2.78 5.23 -14.01
C ALA A 18 -2.51 3.74 -13.87
N ALA A 19 -2.49 3.24 -12.64
CA ALA A 19 -2.10 1.86 -12.40
C ALA A 19 -2.80 1.32 -11.16
N HIS A 20 -3.08 0.02 -11.18
CA HIS A 20 -3.53 -0.65 -9.97
C HIS A 20 -3.09 -2.11 -10.04
N LEU A 21 -2.92 -2.71 -8.86
CA LEU A 21 -2.44 -4.06 -8.71
C LEU A 21 -3.35 -4.78 -7.72
N PRO A 22 -4.22 -5.67 -8.20
CA PRO A 22 -5.01 -6.49 -7.26
C PRO A 22 -4.09 -7.54 -6.64
N LEU A 23 -4.18 -7.70 -5.32
CA LEU A 23 -3.38 -8.68 -4.60
C LEU A 23 -4.18 -9.94 -4.34
N VAL A 24 -5.32 -9.81 -3.68
CA VAL A 24 -6.29 -10.88 -3.46
C VAL A 24 -7.65 -10.20 -3.51
N PRO A 25 -8.74 -10.96 -3.57
CA PRO A 25 -10.06 -10.33 -3.58
C PRO A 25 -10.23 -9.35 -2.42
N GLY A 26 -10.60 -8.13 -2.74
CA GLY A 26 -10.83 -7.09 -1.75
C GLY A 26 -9.62 -6.30 -1.33
N ILE A 27 -8.41 -6.67 -1.80
CA ILE A 27 -7.17 -5.95 -1.43
C ILE A 27 -6.42 -5.60 -2.69
N LYS A 28 -6.16 -4.31 -2.88
CA LYS A 28 -5.48 -3.84 -4.07
C LYS A 28 -4.57 -2.67 -3.74
N VAL A 29 -3.61 -2.42 -4.63
CA VAL A 29 -2.74 -1.25 -4.58
C VAL A 29 -3.01 -0.43 -5.82
N SER A 30 -3.03 0.88 -5.68
CA SER A 30 -3.29 1.74 -6.84
C SER A 30 -2.50 3.04 -6.71
N ALA A 31 -2.33 3.70 -7.86
CA ALA A 31 -1.79 5.04 -7.88
C ALA A 31 -2.89 5.98 -7.39
N LEU A 32 -2.56 6.85 -6.45
CA LEU A 32 -3.53 7.79 -5.91
C LEU A 32 -2.82 9.11 -5.59
N ARG A 33 -3.27 10.15 -6.25
CA ARG A 33 -2.74 11.49 -6.01
C ARG A 33 -3.54 12.14 -4.89
N VAL A 34 -2.84 12.74 -3.95
CA VAL A 34 -3.46 13.52 -2.89
C VAL A 34 -3.00 14.95 -3.08
N GLY A 35 -3.94 15.83 -3.43
CA GLY A 35 -3.57 17.18 -3.84
C GLY A 35 -2.70 17.13 -5.07
N LYS A 36 -1.50 17.69 -4.98
CA LYS A 36 -0.53 17.65 -6.08
C LYS A 36 0.49 16.55 -5.91
N GLN A 37 0.39 15.76 -4.86
CA GLN A 37 1.40 14.79 -4.51
C GLN A 37 1.02 13.42 -5.06
N PRO A 38 1.81 12.85 -5.99
CA PRO A 38 1.56 11.49 -6.43
C PRO A 38 1.88 10.51 -5.32
N GLY A 39 1.12 9.45 -5.25
CA GLY A 39 1.29 8.47 -4.19
C GLY A 39 0.77 7.11 -4.57
N MET A 40 0.89 6.20 -3.61
CA MET A 40 0.46 4.81 -3.73
C MET A 40 -0.50 4.53 -2.59
N ALA A 41 -1.64 3.90 -2.90
CA ALA A 41 -2.65 3.56 -1.89
C ALA A 41 -2.86 2.06 -1.86
N LEU A 42 -2.79 1.49 -0.66
CA LEU A 42 -3.16 0.11 -0.41
C LEU A 42 -4.55 0.14 0.20
N SER A 43 -5.52 -0.48 -0.49
CA SER A 43 -6.92 -0.49 -0.05
C SER A 43 -7.35 -1.87 0.35
N ILE A 44 -7.97 -1.98 1.52
CA ILE A 44 -8.53 -3.23 2.02
C ILE A 44 -10.02 -3.01 2.16
N ALA A 45 -10.80 -3.63 1.29
CA ALA A 45 -12.23 -3.49 1.30
C ALA A 45 -12.79 -3.92 2.66
N ARG A 46 -13.91 -3.31 3.05
CA ARG A 46 -14.52 -3.57 4.34
C ARG A 46 -14.66 -5.06 4.64
N GLU A 47 -15.16 -5.82 3.67
CA GLU A 47 -15.40 -7.24 3.86
C GLU A 47 -14.11 -8.07 3.83
N ALA A 48 -13.00 -7.50 3.41
CA ALA A 48 -11.71 -8.19 3.41
C ALA A 48 -10.89 -7.89 4.65
N GLN A 49 -11.36 -7.00 5.51
CA GLN A 49 -10.63 -6.64 6.72
C GLN A 49 -10.80 -7.73 7.78
N GLN A 50 -9.71 -8.05 8.46
CA GLN A 50 -9.74 -8.96 9.58
C GLN A 50 -10.28 -8.25 10.81
N ALA A 51 -10.83 -9.04 11.75
CA ALA A 51 -11.29 -8.48 13.01
C ALA A 51 -10.12 -7.77 13.70
N GLY A 52 -10.35 -6.53 14.10
CA GLY A 52 -9.33 -5.74 14.80
C GLY A 52 -8.20 -5.26 13.93
N GLN A 53 -8.26 -5.44 12.62
CA GLN A 53 -7.15 -5.05 11.75
C GLN A 53 -6.89 -3.55 11.79
N LEU A 54 -7.94 -2.75 11.73
CA LEU A 54 -7.76 -1.30 11.79
C LEU A 54 -7.03 -0.89 13.06
N GLN A 55 -7.44 -1.45 14.19
CA GLN A 55 -6.81 -1.11 15.46
C GLN A 55 -5.34 -1.50 15.46
N ARG A 56 -5.02 -2.72 14.98
CA ARG A 56 -3.62 -3.16 14.91
C ARG A 56 -2.78 -2.25 14.02
N VAL A 57 -3.34 -1.82 12.89
CA VAL A 57 -2.63 -0.95 11.97
C VAL A 57 -2.34 0.40 12.63
N LEU A 58 -3.34 0.98 13.29
CA LEU A 58 -3.16 2.27 13.96
C LEU A 58 -2.15 2.16 15.10
N GLU A 59 -2.21 1.07 15.87
CA GLU A 59 -1.25 0.85 16.94
C GLU A 59 0.18 0.72 16.39
N ARG A 60 0.34 -0.06 15.33
CA ARG A 60 1.65 -0.26 14.71
C ARG A 60 2.18 1.06 14.15
N ARG A 61 1.32 1.83 13.52
CA ARG A 61 1.73 3.14 12.99
C ARG A 61 2.23 4.06 14.09
N TYR A 62 1.57 4.03 15.23
CA TYR A 62 1.95 4.86 16.37
C TYR A 62 3.22 4.34 17.04
N GLU A 63 3.29 3.05 17.30
CA GLU A 63 4.41 2.45 18.03
C GLU A 63 5.70 2.47 17.23
N ARG A 64 5.60 2.41 15.91
CA ARG A 64 6.77 2.38 15.03
C ARG A 64 6.75 3.57 14.09
N ALA A 65 6.50 4.74 14.64
CA ALA A 65 6.32 5.94 13.85
C ALA A 65 7.50 6.22 12.92
N GLN A 66 8.71 5.92 13.34
CA GLN A 66 9.87 6.18 12.51
C GLN A 66 9.94 5.22 11.32
N VAL A 67 9.59 3.95 11.55
CA VAL A 67 9.62 2.95 10.49
C VAL A 67 8.58 3.27 9.41
N PHE A 68 7.42 3.73 9.83
CA PHE A 68 6.30 3.98 8.92
C PHE A 68 6.09 5.46 8.64
N ASP A 69 7.13 6.25 8.83
CA ASP A 69 7.07 7.67 8.50
C ASP A 69 6.65 7.85 7.04
N GLY A 70 5.72 8.76 6.80
CA GLY A 70 5.19 8.98 5.46
C GLY A 70 3.98 8.15 5.12
N CYS A 71 3.64 7.14 5.93
CA CYS A 71 2.42 6.36 5.74
C CYS A 71 1.26 7.03 6.45
N PHE A 72 0.15 7.20 5.74
CA PHE A 72 -1.08 7.73 6.29
C PHE A 72 -2.15 6.67 6.25
N VAL A 73 -2.92 6.53 7.33
CA VAL A 73 -3.95 5.49 7.45
C VAL A 73 -5.30 6.17 7.63
N TYR A 74 -6.29 5.73 6.85
CA TYR A 74 -7.63 6.28 6.99
C TYR A 74 -8.66 5.28 6.46
N LEU A 75 -9.93 5.55 6.77
CA LEU A 75 -11.05 4.82 6.18
C LEU A 75 -11.67 5.70 5.11
N ASP A 76 -11.97 5.12 3.96
CA ASP A 76 -12.63 5.89 2.93
C ASP A 76 -14.16 5.88 3.16
N THR A 77 -14.89 6.51 2.24
CA THR A 77 -16.33 6.66 2.41
C THR A 77 -17.09 5.33 2.34
N GLN A 78 -16.46 4.29 1.84
CA GLN A 78 -17.06 2.96 1.75
C GLN A 78 -16.59 2.03 2.86
N GLY A 79 -15.82 2.55 3.78
CA GLY A 79 -15.31 1.76 4.89
C GLY A 79 -14.06 0.97 4.58
N ALA A 80 -13.45 1.18 3.41
CA ALA A 80 -12.19 0.52 3.10
C ALA A 80 -11.07 1.12 3.94
N LEU A 81 -10.19 0.26 4.43
CA LEU A 81 -8.99 0.69 5.17
C LEU A 81 -7.92 1.02 4.13
N VAL A 82 -7.43 2.24 4.17
CA VAL A 82 -6.46 2.71 3.17
C VAL A 82 -5.18 3.12 3.87
N VAL A 83 -4.05 2.66 3.31
CA VAL A 83 -2.72 3.13 3.68
C VAL A 83 -2.15 3.84 2.47
N TRP A 84 -1.76 5.10 2.63
CA TRP A 84 -1.25 5.91 1.52
C TRP A 84 0.16 6.38 1.83
N HIS A 85 1.01 6.42 0.83
CA HIS A 85 2.37 6.93 0.96
C HIS A 85 2.74 7.69 -0.30
N ALA A 86 3.35 8.85 -0.12
CA ALA A 86 3.81 9.64 -1.25
C ALA A 86 4.94 8.95 -2.00
N LEU A 87 5.00 9.17 -3.30
CA LEU A 87 6.06 8.65 -4.15
C LEU A 87 7.15 9.70 -4.33
N ALA A 88 7.89 9.93 -3.29
CA ALA A 88 8.93 10.94 -3.32
C ALA A 88 10.26 10.30 -2.91
N PRO A 89 11.37 10.71 -3.54
CA PRO A 89 12.68 10.28 -3.07
C PRO A 89 12.83 10.61 -1.59
N PRO A 90 13.66 9.83 -0.87
CA PRO A 90 14.59 8.84 -1.39
C PRO A 90 14.04 7.42 -1.53
N GLY A 91 12.82 7.14 -1.19
CA GLY A 91 12.33 5.78 -1.23
C GLY A 91 12.11 5.27 -2.65
N THR A 92 12.28 3.97 -2.87
CA THR A 92 11.86 3.34 -4.11
C THR A 92 10.43 2.84 -3.95
N PRO A 93 9.65 2.84 -5.04
CA PRO A 93 8.26 2.36 -4.94
C PRO A 93 8.15 0.93 -4.41
N ASP A 94 9.09 0.06 -4.76
CA ASP A 94 9.05 -1.31 -4.28
C ASP A 94 9.20 -1.37 -2.76
N LYS A 95 10.13 -0.62 -2.20
CA LYS A 95 10.34 -0.59 -0.76
C LYS A 95 9.17 0.08 -0.05
N ILE A 96 8.59 1.10 -0.68
CA ILE A 96 7.42 1.76 -0.12
C ILE A 96 6.26 0.77 -0.02
N LEU A 97 6.03 0.00 -1.08
CA LEU A 97 4.95 -0.98 -1.07
C LEU A 97 5.17 -2.04 0.02
N SER A 98 6.39 -2.53 0.15
CA SER A 98 6.69 -3.51 1.21
C SER A 98 6.42 -2.94 2.59
N ARG A 99 6.78 -1.68 2.80
CA ARG A 99 6.53 -1.02 4.08
C ARG A 99 5.03 -0.89 4.35
N MET A 100 4.26 -0.54 3.33
CA MET A 100 2.82 -0.41 3.48
C MET A 100 2.15 -1.74 3.80
N LEU A 101 2.61 -2.81 3.15
CA LEU A 101 2.10 -4.15 3.44
C LEU A 101 2.43 -4.57 4.87
N SER A 102 3.63 -4.25 5.33
CA SER A 102 4.01 -4.54 6.71
C SER A 102 3.14 -3.78 7.69
N LEU A 103 2.88 -2.50 7.44
CA LEU A 103 2.01 -1.71 8.31
C LEU A 103 0.61 -2.30 8.38
N ALA A 104 0.09 -2.76 7.25
CA ALA A 104 -1.28 -3.27 7.16
C ALA A 104 -1.41 -4.71 7.69
N ASP A 105 -0.33 -5.31 8.17
CA ASP A 105 -0.32 -6.70 8.64
C ASP A 105 -0.60 -7.67 7.49
N LEU A 106 -0.02 -7.36 6.33
CA LEU A 106 -0.21 -8.14 5.11
C LEU A 106 1.13 -8.60 4.54
N GLU A 107 2.10 -8.89 5.41
CA GLU A 107 3.42 -9.32 4.96
C GLU A 107 3.36 -10.56 4.08
N ALA A 108 2.37 -11.42 4.30
CA ALA A 108 2.23 -12.63 3.49
C ALA A 108 1.98 -12.33 2.02
N LEU A 109 1.50 -11.12 1.72
CA LEU A 109 1.24 -10.72 0.33
C LEU A 109 2.43 -10.02 -0.31
N ASP A 110 3.53 -9.87 0.44
CA ASP A 110 4.71 -9.16 -0.06
C ASP A 110 5.57 -10.14 -0.85
N VAL A 111 5.18 -10.40 -2.08
CA VAL A 111 5.87 -11.33 -2.97
C VAL A 111 6.71 -10.53 -3.94
N ARG A 112 8.01 -10.76 -3.94
CA ARG A 112 8.94 -10.02 -4.78
C ARG A 112 9.52 -10.88 -5.87
N SER A 113 9.80 -10.26 -7.01
CA SER A 113 10.49 -10.93 -8.10
C SER A 113 11.88 -11.38 -7.68
N GLY A 114 12.34 -12.46 -8.23
CA GLY A 114 13.70 -12.90 -7.99
C GLY A 114 13.88 -13.70 -6.72
N ARG A 115 12.81 -14.10 -6.10
CA ARG A 115 12.89 -14.89 -4.87
C ARG A 115 13.04 -16.37 -5.15
#